data_7a0341f5f2ffe55377fcbb28e19246a6
#
_entry.id   7a0341f5f2ffe55377fcbb28e19246a6
#
_cell.length_a   1.000
_cell.length_b   1.000
_cell.length_c   1.000
_cell.angle_alpha   90.00
_cell.angle_beta   90.00
_cell.angle_gamma   90.00
#
_symmetry.space_group_name_H-M   'P 1'
#
loop_
_entity.id
_entity.type
_entity.pdbx_description
1 polymer ?
#
loop_
_entity_poly.entity_id
_entity_poly.type
_entity_poly.pdbx_seq_one_letter_code
_entity_poly.pdbx_strand_id
1 'polypeptide(L)'
;LAAVMPTFSASSPELILRLASIISRLTIIGIVCAISNRSGKFEMANNGTLFLDEIGELPLALQAKLLRVLQYGDIQRVGDDRSLRVDVRVLAATNRDLREEVLAGRFRADLFHRLSVFPLSVPPLRERGDDVILLAGYFRVH
;
A
#
# COMPACT_ATOMS: atom_id res chain seq x y z
N LEU A 1 11.51 13.07 -3.93
CA LEU A 1 12.46 12.57 -4.94
C LEU A 1 11.79 11.48 -5.72
N ALA A 2 11.45 11.73 -7.01
CA ALA A 2 10.85 10.76 -7.89
C ALA A 2 11.93 9.74 -8.28
N ALA A 3 11.82 8.50 -7.82
CA ALA A 3 12.65 7.42 -8.30
C ALA A 3 12.05 6.88 -9.62
N VAL A 4 12.76 7.10 -10.71
CA VAL A 4 12.51 6.48 -12.01
C VAL A 4 12.70 4.98 -11.85
N MET A 5 11.61 4.22 -11.91
CA MET A 5 11.68 2.77 -12.04
C MET A 5 11.88 2.43 -13.53
N PRO A 6 12.77 1.48 -13.89
CA PRO A 6 12.89 1.01 -15.26
C PRO A 6 11.55 0.39 -15.68
N THR A 7 11.18 0.61 -16.94
CA THR A 7 9.99 0.02 -17.57
C THR A 7 10.16 -1.50 -17.65
N PHE A 8 9.66 -2.21 -16.65
CA PHE A 8 9.54 -3.67 -16.69
C PHE A 8 8.15 -4.05 -17.22
N SER A 9 8.14 -4.92 -18.21
CA SER A 9 6.91 -5.60 -18.64
C SER A 9 6.28 -6.30 -17.44
N ALA A 10 4.98 -6.08 -17.20
CA ALA A 10 4.24 -6.62 -16.05
C ALA A 10 4.15 -8.15 -15.99
N SER A 11 4.74 -8.86 -16.94
CA SER A 11 4.75 -10.32 -17.06
C SER A 11 6.11 -10.98 -16.76
N SER A 12 7.05 -10.26 -16.16
CA SER A 12 8.35 -10.86 -15.80
C SER A 12 8.25 -11.61 -14.46
N PRO A 13 8.57 -12.93 -14.42
CA PRO A 13 8.65 -13.72 -13.19
C PRO A 13 9.56 -13.10 -12.12
N GLU A 14 10.62 -12.42 -12.55
CA GLU A 14 11.54 -11.70 -11.66
C GLU A 14 10.86 -10.56 -10.87
N LEU A 15 9.87 -9.89 -11.47
CA LEU A 15 9.15 -8.81 -10.79
C LEU A 15 8.31 -9.37 -9.65
N ILE A 16 7.68 -10.52 -9.86
CA ILE A 16 6.84 -11.18 -8.83
C ILE A 16 7.71 -11.70 -7.69
N LEU A 17 8.85 -12.31 -7.99
CA LEU A 17 9.81 -12.77 -6.97
C LEU A 17 10.44 -11.59 -6.21
N ARG A 18 10.73 -10.49 -6.88
CA ARG A 18 11.19 -9.26 -6.23
C ARG A 18 10.11 -8.60 -5.39
N LEU A 19 8.87 -8.55 -5.88
CA LEU A 19 7.72 -8.08 -5.09
C LEU A 19 7.47 -9.00 -3.89
N ALA A 20 7.52 -10.32 -4.05
CA ALA A 20 7.41 -11.27 -2.94
C ALA A 20 8.55 -11.10 -1.92
N SER A 21 9.79 -10.90 -2.38
CA SER A 21 10.94 -10.60 -1.51
C SER A 21 10.82 -9.24 -0.81
N ILE A 22 10.25 -8.24 -1.47
CA ILE A 22 9.95 -6.93 -0.88
C ILE A 22 8.80 -7.06 0.12
N ILE A 23 7.76 -7.83 -0.21
CA ILE A 23 6.62 -8.09 0.67
C ILE A 23 7.05 -8.87 1.91
N SER A 24 7.99 -9.82 1.82
CA SER A 24 8.51 -10.55 2.99
C SER A 24 9.31 -9.67 3.96
N ARG A 25 9.82 -8.53 3.52
CA ARG A 25 10.50 -7.53 4.36
C ARG A 25 9.59 -6.36 4.76
N LEU A 26 8.38 -6.29 4.18
CA LEU A 26 7.39 -5.28 4.49
C LEU A 26 6.57 -5.74 5.69
N THR A 27 6.42 -4.90 6.67
CA THR A 27 5.45 -5.12 7.74
C THR A 27 4.05 -5.03 7.11
N ILE A 28 3.47 -6.19 6.73
CA ILE A 28 2.08 -6.27 6.27
C ILE A 28 1.20 -5.97 7.47
N ILE A 29 0.48 -4.86 7.38
CA ILE A 29 -0.36 -4.42 8.49
C ILE A 29 -1.74 -4.14 7.94
N GLY A 30 -2.74 -4.77 8.54
CA GLY A 30 -4.12 -4.37 8.33
C GLY A 30 -4.27 -2.86 8.59
N ILE A 31 -4.88 -2.15 7.66
CA ILE A 31 -4.92 -0.68 7.60
C ILE A 31 -5.47 -0.06 8.89
N VAL A 32 -6.44 -0.70 9.52
CA VAL A 32 -7.05 -0.22 10.77
C VAL A 32 -6.00 -0.15 11.90
N CYS A 33 -5.07 -1.12 11.93
CA CYS A 33 -4.02 -1.18 12.94
C CYS A 33 -2.91 -0.14 12.69
N ALA A 34 -2.68 0.26 11.43
CA ALA A 34 -1.63 1.22 11.08
C ALA A 34 -1.93 2.64 11.57
N ILE A 35 -3.21 3.01 11.66
CA ILE A 35 -3.65 4.37 11.94
C ILE A 35 -4.19 4.52 13.37
N SER A 36 -4.53 3.41 14.06
CA SER A 36 -5.22 3.44 15.37
C SER A 36 -4.38 2.99 16.57
N ASN A 37 -3.15 2.51 16.40
CA ASN A 37 -2.37 1.97 17.51
C ASN A 37 -1.45 3.01 18.18
N ARG A 38 -1.21 2.86 19.51
CA ARG A 38 -0.40 3.75 20.36
C ARG A 38 1.02 4.00 19.84
N SER A 39 1.65 3.00 19.22
CA SER A 39 2.90 3.19 18.47
C SER A 39 2.52 3.09 17.00
N GLY A 40 2.34 4.22 16.33
CA GLY A 40 1.84 4.26 14.97
C GLY A 40 2.77 3.45 14.04
N LYS A 41 2.18 2.59 13.23
CA LYS A 41 2.94 1.78 12.25
C LYS A 41 3.72 2.66 11.27
N PHE A 42 3.24 3.86 11.02
CA PHE A 42 3.97 4.88 10.28
C PHE A 42 5.26 5.31 11.00
N GLU A 43 5.24 5.40 12.32
CA GLU A 43 6.42 5.70 13.12
C GLU A 43 7.46 4.57 13.04
N MET A 44 6.99 3.32 13.13
CA MET A 44 7.87 2.15 12.99
C MET A 44 8.47 2.02 11.58
N ALA A 45 7.76 2.49 10.55
CA ALA A 45 8.19 2.48 9.16
C ALA A 45 8.99 3.73 8.78
N ASN A 46 9.32 4.61 9.73
CA ASN A 46 10.06 5.83 9.44
C ASN A 46 11.40 5.55 8.73
N ASN A 47 11.70 6.29 7.69
CA ASN A 47 12.81 6.07 6.75
C ASN A 47 12.76 4.72 6.01
N GLY A 48 11.58 4.11 5.95
CA GLY A 48 11.35 2.81 5.32
C GLY A 48 10.15 2.78 4.38
N THR A 49 9.61 1.59 4.16
CA THR A 49 8.46 1.36 3.31
C THR A 49 7.32 0.71 4.08
N LEU A 50 6.13 1.28 3.99
CA LEU A 50 4.89 0.76 4.56
C LEU A 50 3.99 0.22 3.44
N PHE A 51 3.54 -1.01 3.57
CA PHE A 51 2.55 -1.61 2.68
C PHE A 51 1.17 -1.55 3.32
N LEU A 52 0.20 -0.97 2.61
CA LEU A 52 -1.20 -0.85 3.01
C LEU A 52 -2.03 -1.75 2.09
N ASP A 53 -2.50 -2.86 2.62
CA ASP A 53 -3.38 -3.76 1.89
C ASP A 53 -4.85 -3.38 2.07
N GLU A 54 -5.68 -3.69 1.06
CA GLU A 54 -7.13 -3.45 1.06
C GLU A 54 -7.50 -1.97 1.32
N ILE A 55 -6.76 -1.02 0.73
CA ILE A 55 -6.97 0.41 0.96
C ILE A 55 -8.40 0.88 0.64
N GLY A 56 -9.10 0.18 -0.27
CA GLY A 56 -10.49 0.45 -0.62
C GLY A 56 -11.50 0.19 0.50
N GLU A 57 -11.11 -0.57 1.54
CA GLU A 57 -11.95 -0.87 2.71
C GLU A 57 -11.82 0.18 3.83
N LEU A 58 -10.94 1.18 3.65
CA LEU A 58 -10.64 2.15 4.71
C LEU A 58 -11.84 3.06 4.97
N PRO A 59 -12.34 3.17 6.22
CA PRO A 59 -13.40 4.10 6.56
C PRO A 59 -13.02 5.56 6.25
N LEU A 60 -13.99 6.37 5.80
CA LEU A 60 -13.78 7.78 5.39
C LEU A 60 -13.04 8.62 6.43
N ALA A 61 -13.32 8.39 7.72
CA ALA A 61 -12.63 9.09 8.81
C ALA A 61 -11.13 8.80 8.88
N LEU A 62 -10.72 7.56 8.52
CA LEU A 62 -9.32 7.16 8.48
C LEU A 62 -8.65 7.57 7.17
N GLN A 63 -9.41 7.68 6.07
CA GLN A 63 -8.91 8.21 4.80
C GLN A 63 -8.40 9.65 4.95
N ALA A 64 -9.09 10.49 5.72
CA ALA A 64 -8.66 11.85 5.99
C ALA A 64 -7.33 11.90 6.79
N LYS A 65 -7.16 10.99 7.76
CA LYS A 65 -5.91 10.86 8.50
C LYS A 65 -4.75 10.40 7.62
N LEU A 66 -5.00 9.38 6.79
CA LEU A 66 -4.01 8.87 5.84
C LEU A 66 -3.57 9.96 4.86
N LEU A 67 -4.51 10.72 4.31
CA LEU A 67 -4.21 11.83 3.41
C LEU A 67 -3.26 12.82 4.06
N ARG A 68 -3.50 13.18 5.33
CA ARG A 68 -2.63 14.10 6.08
C ARG A 68 -1.20 13.56 6.20
N VAL A 69 -1.06 12.26 6.49
CA VAL A 69 0.26 11.63 6.54
C VAL A 69 0.96 11.65 5.18
N LEU A 70 0.23 11.33 4.09
CA LEU A 70 0.78 11.33 2.74
C LEU A 70 1.17 12.73 2.23
N GLN A 71 0.47 13.78 2.68
CA GLN A 71 0.71 15.15 2.24
C GLN A 71 1.84 15.84 3.01
N TYR A 72 1.84 15.67 4.32
CA TYR A 72 2.69 16.46 5.22
C TYR A 72 3.76 15.62 5.93
N GLY A 73 3.63 14.28 5.92
CA GLY A 73 4.46 13.40 6.71
C GLY A 73 4.18 13.47 8.21
N ASP A 74 3.04 14.06 8.60
CA ASP A 74 2.70 14.28 10.00
C ASP A 74 1.74 13.21 10.50
N ILE A 75 2.12 12.57 11.60
CA ILE A 75 1.27 11.63 12.34
C ILE A 75 0.98 12.19 13.74
N GLN A 76 -0.21 11.90 14.24
CA GLN A 76 -0.63 12.24 15.60
C GLN A 76 -0.99 10.95 16.33
N ARG A 77 -0.36 10.72 17.48
CA ARG A 77 -0.70 9.58 18.33
C ARG A 77 -2.08 9.76 18.95
N VAL A 78 -2.81 8.67 19.12
CA VAL A 78 -4.12 8.72 19.81
C VAL A 78 -3.91 9.14 21.26
N GLY A 79 -4.52 10.27 21.64
CA GLY A 79 -4.40 10.84 23.01
C GLY A 79 -3.16 11.70 23.22
N ASP A 80 -2.42 12.06 22.18
CA ASP A 80 -1.32 13.02 22.24
C ASP A 80 -1.58 14.16 21.25
N ASP A 81 -1.43 15.40 21.70
CA ASP A 81 -1.58 16.59 20.85
C ASP A 81 -0.32 16.89 20.01
N ARG A 82 0.76 16.16 20.24
CA ARG A 82 2.00 16.34 19.51
C ARG A 82 1.97 15.64 18.16
N SER A 83 2.29 16.37 17.10
CA SER A 83 2.55 15.78 15.80
C SER A 83 4.01 15.31 15.73
N LEU A 84 4.20 14.12 15.15
CA LEU A 84 5.50 13.54 14.85
C LEU A 84 5.68 13.50 13.34
N ARG A 85 6.81 13.96 12.85
CA ARG A 85 7.13 13.92 11.43
C ARG A 85 7.78 12.59 11.06
N VAL A 86 7.31 12.00 9.98
CA VAL A 86 7.81 10.72 9.45
C VAL A 86 8.09 10.83 7.96
N ASP A 87 9.12 10.14 7.50
CA ASP A 87 9.44 9.94 6.09
C ASP A 87 9.22 8.47 5.74
N VAL A 88 8.09 8.17 5.07
CA VAL A 88 7.67 6.80 4.78
C VAL A 88 7.27 6.68 3.32
N ARG A 89 7.87 5.74 2.62
CA ARG A 89 7.39 5.33 1.31
C ARG A 89 6.16 4.43 1.48
N VAL A 90 5.03 4.80 0.88
CA VAL A 90 3.80 4.04 0.96
C VAL A 90 3.56 3.27 -0.33
N LEU A 91 3.28 1.97 -0.19
CA LEU A 91 2.72 1.11 -1.23
C LEU A 91 1.31 0.72 -0.79
N ALA A 92 0.34 0.90 -1.68
CA ALA A 92 -1.05 0.56 -1.40
C ALA A 92 -1.56 -0.48 -2.40
N ALA A 93 -2.36 -1.44 -1.92
CA ALA A 93 -3.03 -2.43 -2.74
C ALA A 93 -4.54 -2.41 -2.46
N THR A 94 -5.31 -2.77 -3.47
CA THR A 94 -6.76 -2.94 -3.38
C THR A 94 -7.25 -3.87 -4.47
N ASN A 95 -8.33 -4.61 -4.18
CA ASN A 95 -9.09 -5.40 -5.14
C ASN A 95 -10.32 -4.63 -5.68
N ARG A 96 -10.59 -3.41 -5.18
CA ARG A 96 -11.70 -2.56 -5.61
C ARG A 96 -11.26 -1.56 -6.68
N ASP A 97 -12.19 -1.19 -7.56
CA ASP A 97 -12.00 -0.01 -8.41
C ASP A 97 -12.21 1.27 -7.58
N LEU A 98 -11.10 1.92 -7.23
CA LEU A 98 -11.15 3.14 -6.42
C LEU A 98 -11.86 4.30 -7.13
N ARG A 99 -11.97 4.31 -8.47
CA ARG A 99 -12.71 5.34 -9.19
C ARG A 99 -14.21 5.18 -8.96
N GLU A 100 -14.69 3.94 -9.01
CA GLU A 100 -16.09 3.63 -8.69
C GLU A 100 -16.38 3.94 -7.21
N GLU A 101 -15.46 3.64 -6.30
CA GLU A 101 -15.60 3.97 -4.88
C GLU A 101 -15.66 5.49 -4.63
N VAL A 102 -14.91 6.28 -5.41
CA VAL A 102 -14.98 7.75 -5.37
C VAL A 102 -16.33 8.25 -5.87
N LEU A 103 -16.83 7.74 -7.01
CA LEU A 103 -18.14 8.10 -7.55
C LEU A 103 -19.29 7.76 -6.59
N ALA A 104 -19.15 6.65 -5.89
CA ALA A 104 -20.11 6.19 -4.88
C ALA A 104 -19.99 6.92 -3.51
N GLY A 105 -19.03 7.85 -3.38
CA GLY A 105 -18.81 8.61 -2.14
C GLY A 105 -18.20 7.78 -0.99
N ARG A 106 -17.73 6.55 -1.24
CA ARG A 106 -17.08 5.68 -0.24
C ARG A 106 -15.57 5.90 -0.13
N PHE A 107 -14.96 6.51 -1.16
CA PHE A 107 -13.54 6.86 -1.16
C PHE A 107 -13.36 8.33 -1.52
N ARG A 108 -12.40 9.00 -0.87
CA ARG A 108 -12.13 10.43 -1.12
C ARG A 108 -11.35 10.62 -2.41
N ALA A 109 -11.78 11.56 -3.24
CA ALA A 109 -11.11 11.90 -4.49
C ALA A 109 -9.67 12.41 -4.27
N ASP A 110 -9.45 13.22 -3.23
CA ASP A 110 -8.14 13.79 -2.91
C ASP A 110 -7.13 12.69 -2.52
N LEU A 111 -7.56 11.69 -1.74
CA LEU A 111 -6.74 10.52 -1.39
C LEU A 111 -6.46 9.65 -2.61
N PHE A 112 -7.47 9.41 -3.47
CA PHE A 112 -7.30 8.67 -4.70
C PHE A 112 -6.20 9.27 -5.58
N HIS A 113 -6.23 10.58 -5.81
CA HIS A 113 -5.21 11.27 -6.60
C HIS A 113 -3.81 11.19 -5.98
N ARG A 114 -3.72 11.17 -4.66
CA ARG A 114 -2.44 11.06 -3.96
C ARG A 114 -1.84 9.67 -4.02
N LEU A 115 -2.66 8.62 -4.03
CA LEU A 115 -2.24 7.22 -4.14
C LEU A 115 -1.97 6.80 -5.58
N SER A 116 -2.74 7.30 -6.54
CA SER A 116 -2.70 6.89 -7.95
C SER A 116 -1.59 7.56 -8.77
N VAL A 117 -0.47 7.91 -8.16
CA VAL A 117 0.68 8.52 -8.87
C VAL A 117 1.32 7.51 -9.82
N PHE A 118 1.46 6.25 -9.39
CA PHE A 118 1.99 5.15 -10.18
C PHE A 118 1.08 3.91 -10.04
N PRO A 119 -0.04 3.85 -10.76
CA PRO A 119 -0.92 2.70 -10.71
C PRO A 119 -0.25 1.49 -11.41
N LEU A 120 -0.24 0.35 -10.71
CA LEU A 120 0.20 -0.93 -11.23
C LEU A 120 -0.99 -1.87 -11.27
N SER A 121 -1.38 -2.31 -12.47
CA SER A 121 -2.40 -3.34 -12.63
C SER A 121 -1.73 -4.72 -12.55
N VAL A 122 -2.16 -5.53 -11.59
CA VAL A 122 -1.73 -6.92 -11.44
C VAL A 122 -2.80 -7.80 -12.09
N PRO A 123 -2.49 -8.46 -13.24
CA PRO A 123 -3.46 -9.32 -13.89
C PRO A 123 -3.81 -10.52 -13.02
N PRO A 124 -5.02 -11.08 -13.13
CA PRO A 124 -5.41 -12.26 -12.39
C PRO A 124 -4.57 -13.47 -12.80
N LEU A 125 -4.41 -14.44 -11.90
CA LEU A 125 -3.50 -15.57 -12.07
C LEU A 125 -3.80 -16.39 -13.35
N ARG A 126 -5.07 -16.51 -13.76
CA ARG A 126 -5.48 -17.16 -15.01
C ARG A 126 -4.90 -16.53 -16.28
N GLU A 127 -4.44 -15.28 -16.20
CA GLU A 127 -3.87 -14.51 -17.31
C GLU A 127 -2.34 -14.48 -17.28
N ARG A 128 -1.72 -15.19 -16.32
CA ARG A 128 -0.28 -15.17 -16.08
C ARG A 128 0.44 -16.43 -16.55
N GLY A 129 -0.18 -17.26 -17.39
CA GLY A 129 0.46 -18.45 -17.95
C GLY A 129 1.07 -19.38 -16.89
N ASP A 130 2.40 -19.59 -16.95
CA ASP A 130 3.10 -20.54 -16.08
C ASP A 130 3.35 -20.07 -14.64
N ASP A 131 2.98 -18.86 -14.28
CA ASP A 131 3.11 -18.33 -12.91
C ASP A 131 2.41 -19.20 -11.86
N VAL A 132 1.35 -19.92 -12.26
CA VAL A 132 0.64 -20.87 -11.40
C VAL A 132 1.59 -21.96 -10.89
N ILE A 133 2.42 -22.52 -11.79
CA ILE A 133 3.37 -23.59 -11.46
C ILE A 133 4.48 -23.07 -10.56
N LEU A 134 4.98 -21.86 -10.84
CA LEU A 134 6.02 -21.21 -10.03
C LEU A 134 5.54 -20.91 -8.63
N LEU A 135 4.33 -20.36 -8.49
CA LEU A 135 3.72 -20.07 -7.19
C LEU A 135 3.42 -21.35 -6.41
N ALA A 136 2.88 -22.39 -7.05
CA ALA A 136 2.64 -23.68 -6.42
C ALA A 136 3.95 -24.31 -5.91
N GLY A 137 5.04 -24.20 -6.67
CA GLY A 137 6.37 -24.63 -6.26
C GLY A 137 6.88 -23.87 -5.04
N TYR A 138 6.71 -22.56 -5.02
CA TYR A 138 7.11 -21.71 -3.88
C TYR A 138 6.37 -22.07 -2.59
N PHE A 139 5.04 -22.18 -2.63
CA PHE A 139 4.22 -22.51 -1.46
C PHE A 139 4.37 -23.96 -0.97
N ARG A 140 4.88 -24.87 -1.81
CA ARG A 140 5.15 -26.25 -1.39
C ARG A 140 6.42 -26.38 -0.53
N VAL A 141 7.34 -25.41 -0.64
CA VAL A 141 8.64 -25.44 0.06
C VAL A 141 8.64 -24.60 1.34
N HIS A 142 7.66 -23.71 1.51
CA HIS A 142 7.49 -22.78 2.63
C HIS A 142 6.16 -23.04 3.32
#